data_db0f40c62df06f5216264a99a09deb99
#
_entry.id   db0f40c62df06f5216264a99a09deb99
#
_cell.length_a   1.000
_cell.length_b   1.000
_cell.length_c   1.000
_cell.angle_alpha   90.00
_cell.angle_beta   90.00
_cell.angle_gamma   90.00
#
_symmetry.space_group_name_H-M   'P 1'
#
loop_
_entity.id
_entity.type
_entity.pdbx_description
1 polymer ?
#
loop_
_entity_poly.entity_id
_entity_poly.type
_entity_poly.pdbx_seq_one_letter_code
_entity_poly.pdbx_strand_id
1 'polypeptide(L)'
;MFETRSIPKIEYKDFSLKLHERAEQLDRVVKAQLELTYRCNLHCVHCYTDPYNAKEFFPRELSFKEILRLIDEMRNIGIIWLNLTGGEIFMHPRFFDIYEYAYHKGFLLMLYSNGTLFTKAIIERLKRLPPFSIDVSCHSILEDSFEKFTQVPGSFRAFMRGMDLLKHSGLPFCFKTTAMKWNKEELPQIKRFIESLGQKFSFSTALSPRLNGDLSSLDHRLSTEEINALDDDRYGTVDAASCTDPSDWLSSPSDRLFRCGCATNTIHINAWGELGTCTLQYEHRASLRDYSLEDAIDKVFHAVRARRYQSDSPCRASHVRRFCEKKPSEAHWECGSAEAPIPYNCDVALARAERLVRQPLLHPLRGTQRQETRRQ
;
A
#
# COMPACT_ATOMS: atom_id res chain seq x y z
N MET A 1 -48.21 -17.86 14.26
CA MET A 1 -47.00 -17.48 15.03
C MET A 1 -45.83 -17.57 14.06
N PHE A 2 -45.36 -16.46 13.51
CA PHE A 2 -44.24 -16.45 12.59
C PHE A 2 -42.96 -16.51 13.44
N GLU A 3 -42.21 -17.59 13.35
CA GLU A 3 -40.85 -17.67 13.93
C GLU A 3 -40.01 -16.58 13.27
N THR A 4 -39.62 -15.57 14.05
CA THR A 4 -38.64 -14.60 13.60
C THR A 4 -37.29 -15.31 13.48
N ARG A 5 -36.96 -15.77 12.27
CA ARG A 5 -35.60 -16.22 11.96
C ARG A 5 -34.64 -15.07 12.23
N SER A 6 -33.82 -15.20 13.25
CA SER A 6 -32.75 -14.24 13.51
C SER A 6 -31.81 -14.20 12.29
N ILE A 7 -31.62 -13.02 11.71
CA ILE A 7 -30.61 -12.84 10.67
C ILE A 7 -29.24 -13.14 11.30
N PRO A 8 -28.48 -14.10 10.77
CA PRO A 8 -27.17 -14.41 11.32
C PRO A 8 -26.25 -13.18 11.21
N LYS A 9 -25.65 -12.77 12.33
CA LYS A 9 -24.61 -11.75 12.35
C LYS A 9 -23.32 -12.40 11.88
N ILE A 10 -22.73 -11.86 10.81
CA ILE A 10 -21.41 -12.26 10.31
C ILE A 10 -20.45 -11.15 10.66
N GLU A 11 -19.32 -11.49 11.29
CA GLU A 11 -18.24 -10.55 11.54
C GLU A 11 -17.65 -10.05 10.19
N TYR A 12 -17.41 -8.73 10.08
CA TYR A 12 -16.92 -8.15 8.85
C TYR A 12 -15.63 -8.81 8.34
N LYS A 13 -14.71 -9.19 9.23
CA LYS A 13 -13.47 -9.89 8.89
C LYS A 13 -13.74 -11.18 8.12
N ASP A 14 -14.68 -12.00 8.63
CA ASP A 14 -15.01 -13.30 8.04
C ASP A 14 -15.75 -13.13 6.71
N PHE A 15 -16.64 -12.15 6.63
CA PHE A 15 -17.31 -11.79 5.38
C PHE A 15 -16.31 -11.36 4.31
N SER A 16 -15.42 -10.42 4.66
CA SER A 16 -14.40 -9.87 3.74
C SER A 16 -13.48 -10.97 3.24
N LEU A 17 -12.97 -11.83 4.14
CA LEU A 17 -12.06 -12.92 3.77
C LEU A 17 -12.73 -13.89 2.77
N LYS A 18 -13.91 -14.40 3.10
CA LYS A 18 -14.68 -15.31 2.22
C LYS A 18 -15.00 -14.70 0.87
N LEU A 19 -15.31 -13.40 0.84
CA LEU A 19 -15.60 -12.70 -0.41
C LEU A 19 -14.35 -12.55 -1.29
N HIS A 20 -13.19 -12.24 -0.71
CA HIS A 20 -11.94 -12.18 -1.45
C HIS A 20 -11.52 -13.55 -1.99
N GLU A 21 -11.61 -14.60 -1.19
CA GLU A 21 -11.35 -15.98 -1.62
C GLU A 21 -12.28 -16.39 -2.77
N ARG A 22 -13.57 -16.07 -2.67
CA ARG A 22 -14.53 -16.38 -3.71
C ARG A 22 -14.28 -15.57 -4.99
N ALA A 23 -13.94 -14.31 -4.86
CA ALA A 23 -13.59 -13.45 -5.99
C ALA A 23 -12.35 -13.96 -6.73
N GLU A 24 -11.33 -14.41 -6.00
CA GLU A 24 -10.13 -15.02 -6.58
C GLU A 24 -10.46 -16.30 -7.36
N GLN A 25 -11.29 -17.20 -6.80
CA GLN A 25 -11.74 -18.41 -7.47
C GLN A 25 -12.53 -18.14 -8.77
N LEU A 26 -13.21 -17.00 -8.84
CA LEU A 26 -14.04 -16.60 -9.98
C LEU A 26 -13.36 -15.61 -10.92
N ASP A 27 -12.08 -15.30 -10.70
CA ASP A 27 -11.33 -14.26 -11.43
C ASP A 27 -12.06 -12.89 -11.44
N ARG A 28 -12.66 -12.51 -10.32
CA ARG A 28 -13.41 -11.27 -10.20
C ARG A 28 -12.63 -10.22 -9.42
N VAL A 29 -12.61 -9.00 -9.96
CA VAL A 29 -12.10 -7.83 -9.25
C VAL A 29 -13.19 -7.31 -8.31
N VAL A 30 -12.83 -7.16 -7.02
CA VAL A 30 -13.77 -6.68 -5.99
C VAL A 30 -13.30 -5.41 -5.30
N LYS A 31 -12.06 -5.01 -5.54
CA LYS A 31 -11.44 -3.83 -4.93
C LYS A 31 -10.71 -2.98 -5.97
N ALA A 32 -10.89 -1.67 -5.89
CA ALA A 32 -10.15 -0.71 -6.68
C ALA A 32 -9.47 0.33 -5.77
N GLN A 33 -8.27 0.74 -6.18
CA GLN A 33 -7.61 1.93 -5.69
C GLN A 33 -7.58 2.96 -6.82
N LEU A 34 -8.14 4.14 -6.58
CA LEU A 34 -8.20 5.24 -7.52
C LEU A 34 -7.42 6.44 -6.97
N GLU A 35 -6.35 6.81 -7.64
CA GLU A 35 -5.63 8.05 -7.38
C GLU A 35 -6.37 9.20 -8.07
N LEU A 36 -6.98 10.08 -7.28
CA LEU A 36 -7.77 11.19 -7.82
C LEU A 36 -6.92 12.31 -8.39
N THR A 37 -5.73 12.50 -7.82
CA THR A 37 -4.83 13.60 -8.15
C THR A 37 -3.43 13.31 -7.63
N TYR A 38 -2.41 13.90 -8.25
CA TYR A 38 -1.06 13.93 -7.67
C TYR A 38 -0.77 15.23 -6.90
N ARG A 39 -1.72 16.18 -6.88
CA ARG A 39 -1.61 17.38 -6.05
C ARG A 39 -1.54 17.01 -4.58
N CYS A 40 -0.58 17.57 -3.88
CA CYS A 40 -0.42 17.40 -2.44
C CYS A 40 0.03 18.73 -1.83
N ASN A 41 -0.37 19.00 -0.62
CA ASN A 41 0.09 20.13 0.17
C ASN A 41 1.36 19.84 0.98
N LEU A 42 1.93 18.63 0.82
CA LEU A 42 3.18 18.18 1.45
C LEU A 42 4.17 17.69 0.40
N HIS A 43 5.47 17.60 0.78
CA HIS A 43 6.58 17.11 -0.03
C HIS A 43 7.38 16.03 0.72
N CYS A 44 6.70 15.01 1.21
CA CYS A 44 7.29 14.02 2.10
C CYS A 44 8.50 13.32 1.47
N VAL A 45 9.59 13.21 2.23
CA VAL A 45 10.88 12.69 1.77
C VAL A 45 10.83 11.28 1.18
N HIS A 46 9.89 10.44 1.63
CA HIS A 46 9.69 9.07 1.14
C HIS A 46 8.58 8.93 0.09
N CYS A 47 7.93 10.04 -0.31
CA CYS A 47 6.74 9.99 -1.15
C CYS A 47 7.08 9.51 -2.56
N TYR A 48 6.42 8.45 -3.00
CA TYR A 48 6.63 7.88 -4.33
C TYR A 48 6.00 8.73 -5.45
N THR A 49 4.94 9.51 -5.14
CA THR A 49 4.23 10.37 -6.10
C THR A 49 4.68 11.83 -6.10
N ASP A 50 5.50 12.27 -5.14
CA ASP A 50 5.90 13.68 -5.00
C ASP A 50 6.50 14.30 -6.28
N PRO A 51 7.29 13.59 -7.11
CA PRO A 51 7.78 14.13 -8.36
C PRO A 51 6.69 14.62 -9.32
N TYR A 52 5.46 14.13 -9.19
CA TYR A 52 4.30 14.52 -9.99
C TYR A 52 3.43 15.59 -9.32
N ASN A 53 3.79 16.04 -8.13
CA ASN A 53 3.16 17.15 -7.42
C ASN A 53 3.66 18.50 -7.97
N ALA A 54 3.69 18.66 -9.30
CA ALA A 54 4.06 19.86 -9.98
C ALA A 54 2.99 20.25 -11.00
N LYS A 55 2.76 21.56 -11.18
CA LYS A 55 1.65 22.10 -11.98
C LYS A 55 1.63 21.60 -13.42
N GLU A 56 2.79 21.28 -13.99
CA GLU A 56 2.94 20.75 -15.35
C GLU A 56 2.27 19.40 -15.56
N PHE A 57 2.10 18.59 -14.49
CA PHE A 57 1.46 17.28 -14.56
C PHE A 57 -0.06 17.33 -14.38
N PHE A 58 -0.61 18.39 -13.77
CA PHE A 58 -2.03 18.50 -13.47
C PHE A 58 -2.96 18.42 -14.70
N PRO A 59 -2.59 18.96 -15.89
CA PRO A 59 -3.42 18.80 -17.09
C PRO A 59 -3.58 17.34 -17.58
N ARG A 60 -2.70 16.43 -17.14
CA ARG A 60 -2.79 15.01 -17.48
C ARG A 60 -3.78 14.25 -16.61
N GLU A 61 -4.19 14.82 -15.47
CA GLU A 61 -5.12 14.18 -14.53
C GLU A 61 -6.46 13.89 -15.22
N LEU A 62 -7.15 12.87 -14.72
CA LEU A 62 -8.51 12.54 -15.16
C LEU A 62 -9.45 13.73 -14.93
N SER A 63 -10.24 14.05 -15.92
CA SER A 63 -11.32 15.01 -15.76
C SER A 63 -12.42 14.46 -14.85
N PHE A 64 -13.22 15.34 -14.27
CA PHE A 64 -14.36 14.95 -13.45
C PHE A 64 -15.30 13.97 -14.16
N LYS A 65 -15.58 14.19 -15.46
CA LYS A 65 -16.44 13.29 -16.24
C LYS A 65 -15.83 11.90 -16.43
N GLU A 66 -14.52 11.83 -16.68
CA GLU A 66 -13.81 10.54 -16.77
C GLU A 66 -13.87 9.78 -15.46
N ILE A 67 -13.67 10.46 -14.32
CA ILE A 67 -13.76 9.83 -13.00
C ILE A 67 -15.16 9.27 -12.75
N LEU A 68 -16.23 10.01 -13.05
CA LEU A 68 -17.59 9.52 -12.87
C LEU A 68 -17.90 8.31 -13.76
N ARG A 69 -17.44 8.33 -15.03
CA ARG A 69 -17.55 7.19 -15.93
C ARG A 69 -16.86 5.95 -15.34
N LEU A 70 -15.65 6.09 -14.85
CA LEU A 70 -14.89 4.99 -14.23
C LEU A 70 -15.60 4.44 -12.96
N ILE A 71 -16.20 5.31 -12.15
CA ILE A 71 -17.00 4.89 -11.00
C ILE A 71 -18.20 4.04 -11.46
N ASP A 72 -18.89 4.43 -12.54
CA ASP A 72 -19.98 3.64 -13.11
C ASP A 72 -19.50 2.28 -13.65
N GLU A 73 -18.40 2.26 -14.39
CA GLU A 73 -17.80 1.03 -14.90
C GLU A 73 -17.37 0.10 -13.75
N MET A 74 -16.72 0.63 -12.70
CA MET A 74 -16.35 -0.14 -11.50
C MET A 74 -17.57 -0.74 -10.81
N ARG A 75 -18.67 0.02 -10.71
CA ARG A 75 -19.93 -0.49 -10.14
C ARG A 75 -20.52 -1.62 -10.97
N ASN A 76 -20.49 -1.48 -12.30
CA ASN A 76 -21.07 -2.46 -13.22
C ASN A 76 -20.34 -3.80 -13.20
N ILE A 77 -19.00 -3.82 -13.04
CA ILE A 77 -18.23 -5.06 -12.93
C ILE A 77 -18.23 -5.67 -11.53
N GLY A 78 -18.89 -5.02 -10.54
CA GLY A 78 -19.10 -5.57 -9.20
C GLY A 78 -18.01 -5.22 -8.18
N ILE A 79 -17.24 -4.17 -8.38
CA ILE A 79 -16.31 -3.66 -7.36
C ILE A 79 -17.11 -3.19 -6.15
N ILE A 80 -16.68 -3.61 -4.96
CA ILE A 80 -17.33 -3.31 -3.68
C ILE A 80 -16.53 -2.29 -2.89
N TRP A 81 -15.20 -2.47 -2.80
CA TRP A 81 -14.32 -1.57 -2.06
C TRP A 81 -13.63 -0.60 -3.02
N LEU A 82 -13.86 0.68 -2.81
CA LEU A 82 -13.19 1.74 -3.56
C LEU A 82 -12.34 2.59 -2.61
N ASN A 83 -11.02 2.51 -2.78
CA ASN A 83 -10.07 3.35 -2.07
C ASN A 83 -9.77 4.60 -2.88
N LEU A 84 -10.10 5.76 -2.34
CA LEU A 84 -9.74 7.06 -2.90
C LEU A 84 -8.43 7.55 -2.28
N THR A 85 -7.46 7.83 -3.12
CA THR A 85 -6.09 8.19 -2.74
C THR A 85 -5.45 9.13 -3.77
N GLY A 86 -4.13 9.25 -3.76
CA GLY A 86 -3.35 10.06 -4.69
C GLY A 86 -2.23 10.80 -3.97
N GLY A 87 -2.04 12.08 -4.25
CA GLY A 87 -1.27 12.99 -3.41
C GLY A 87 -2.04 13.23 -2.10
N GLU A 88 -2.85 14.31 -2.07
CA GLU A 88 -3.82 14.49 -0.98
C GLU A 88 -5.23 14.64 -1.58
N ILE A 89 -6.14 13.77 -1.19
CA ILE A 89 -7.48 13.67 -1.80
C ILE A 89 -8.27 15.00 -1.70
N PHE A 90 -8.11 15.72 -0.61
CA PHE A 90 -8.79 17.01 -0.41
C PHE A 90 -8.20 18.16 -1.24
N MET A 91 -7.07 17.94 -1.93
CA MET A 91 -6.54 18.87 -2.94
C MET A 91 -7.24 18.74 -4.29
N HIS A 92 -7.99 17.67 -4.53
CA HIS A 92 -8.79 17.55 -5.75
C HIS A 92 -9.99 18.52 -5.68
N PRO A 93 -10.16 19.45 -6.64
CA PRO A 93 -11.15 20.53 -6.53
C PRO A 93 -12.61 20.06 -6.50
N ARG A 94 -12.87 18.86 -7.02
CA ARG A 94 -14.20 18.24 -7.05
C ARG A 94 -14.28 17.00 -6.15
N PHE A 95 -13.45 16.91 -5.09
CA PHE A 95 -13.38 15.72 -4.23
C PHE A 95 -14.75 15.30 -3.71
N PHE A 96 -15.51 16.21 -3.12
CA PHE A 96 -16.78 15.85 -2.53
C PHE A 96 -17.86 15.47 -3.54
N ASP A 97 -17.85 16.05 -4.73
CA ASP A 97 -18.77 15.64 -5.79
C ASP A 97 -18.50 14.20 -6.24
N ILE A 98 -17.22 13.83 -6.35
CA ILE A 98 -16.77 12.46 -6.65
C ILE A 98 -17.13 11.51 -5.51
N TYR A 99 -16.83 11.90 -4.28
CA TYR A 99 -17.08 11.12 -3.08
C TYR A 99 -18.57 10.80 -2.91
N GLU A 100 -19.43 11.83 -2.97
CA GLU A 100 -20.89 11.69 -2.84
C GLU A 100 -21.45 10.84 -3.95
N TYR A 101 -20.96 11.00 -5.19
CA TYR A 101 -21.36 10.17 -6.31
C TYR A 101 -21.00 8.69 -6.09
N ALA A 102 -19.78 8.40 -5.70
CA ALA A 102 -19.34 7.04 -5.40
C ALA A 102 -20.09 6.44 -4.20
N TYR A 103 -20.36 7.24 -3.17
CA TYR A 103 -21.15 6.81 -2.02
C TYR A 103 -22.56 6.34 -2.43
N HIS A 104 -23.25 7.13 -3.26
CA HIS A 104 -24.60 6.79 -3.75
C HIS A 104 -24.60 5.62 -4.75
N LYS A 105 -23.46 5.26 -5.34
CA LYS A 105 -23.32 4.03 -6.12
C LYS A 105 -23.15 2.78 -5.24
N GLY A 106 -23.02 2.93 -3.91
CA GLY A 106 -23.00 1.83 -2.95
C GLY A 106 -21.63 1.22 -2.70
N PHE A 107 -20.51 1.94 -2.98
CA PHE A 107 -19.18 1.48 -2.63
C PHE A 107 -18.91 1.60 -1.13
N LEU A 108 -18.14 0.66 -0.59
CA LEU A 108 -17.45 0.82 0.68
C LEU A 108 -16.23 1.70 0.45
N LEU A 109 -16.38 3.01 0.74
CA LEU A 109 -15.36 4.01 0.46
C LEU A 109 -14.29 4.04 1.54
N MET A 110 -13.04 3.89 1.15
CA MET A 110 -11.86 4.07 2.00
C MET A 110 -11.13 5.33 1.53
N LEU A 111 -10.73 6.18 2.47
CA LEU A 111 -10.08 7.45 2.19
C LEU A 111 -8.66 7.45 2.73
N TYR A 112 -7.65 7.70 1.88
CA TYR A 112 -6.28 7.89 2.32
C TYR A 112 -5.95 9.36 2.34
N SER A 113 -5.51 9.87 3.50
CA SER A 113 -5.20 11.28 3.70
C SER A 113 -3.96 11.47 4.58
N ASN A 114 -3.23 12.56 4.36
CA ASN A 114 -2.15 12.99 5.25
C ASN A 114 -2.67 13.68 6.54
N GLY A 115 -3.97 13.90 6.68
CA GLY A 115 -4.63 14.44 7.87
C GLY A 115 -4.52 15.94 8.09
N THR A 116 -3.72 16.67 7.30
CA THR A 116 -3.44 18.09 7.55
C THR A 116 -4.55 19.03 7.07
N LEU A 117 -5.40 18.57 6.15
CA LEU A 117 -6.46 19.39 5.57
C LEU A 117 -7.83 19.20 6.20
N PHE A 118 -7.96 18.40 7.27
CA PHE A 118 -9.24 18.28 7.95
C PHE A 118 -9.66 19.61 8.56
N THR A 119 -10.89 20.03 8.24
CA THR A 119 -11.59 21.18 8.79
C THR A 119 -12.92 20.73 9.37
N LYS A 120 -13.56 21.56 10.21
CA LYS A 120 -14.92 21.29 10.70
C LYS A 120 -15.89 21.04 9.55
N ALA A 121 -15.79 21.81 8.45
CA ALA A 121 -16.65 21.66 7.28
C ALA A 121 -16.46 20.31 6.58
N ILE A 122 -15.22 19.86 6.42
CA ILE A 122 -14.91 18.53 5.86
C ILE A 122 -15.47 17.43 6.75
N ILE A 123 -15.22 17.49 8.03
CA ILE A 123 -15.72 16.50 9.01
C ILE A 123 -17.25 16.42 8.97
N GLU A 124 -17.93 17.56 9.00
CA GLU A 124 -19.41 17.56 8.96
C GLU A 124 -19.97 17.03 7.62
N ARG A 125 -19.28 17.24 6.50
CA ARG A 125 -19.68 16.59 5.24
C ARG A 125 -19.49 15.08 5.27
N LEU A 126 -18.35 14.59 5.79
CA LEU A 126 -18.08 13.17 5.94
C LEU A 126 -19.04 12.49 6.95
N LYS A 127 -19.47 13.18 8.01
CA LYS A 127 -20.47 12.66 8.96
C LYS A 127 -21.84 12.43 8.35
N ARG A 128 -22.23 13.23 7.34
CA ARG A 128 -23.51 13.05 6.64
C ARG A 128 -23.52 11.78 5.77
N LEU A 129 -22.39 11.46 5.17
CA LEU A 129 -22.18 10.27 4.33
C LEU A 129 -20.88 9.61 4.83
N PRO A 130 -20.92 8.79 5.89
CA PRO A 130 -19.69 8.27 6.49
C PRO A 130 -18.94 7.33 5.57
N PRO A 131 -17.60 7.49 5.41
CA PRO A 131 -16.80 6.49 4.71
C PRO A 131 -16.74 5.19 5.51
N PHE A 132 -16.34 4.12 4.83
CA PHE A 132 -16.08 2.85 5.49
C PHE A 132 -14.84 2.96 6.42
N SER A 133 -13.80 3.70 5.99
CA SER A 133 -12.60 3.97 6.78
C SER A 133 -11.89 5.23 6.27
N ILE A 134 -11.23 5.94 7.18
CA ILE A 134 -10.27 7.01 6.89
C ILE A 134 -8.91 6.54 7.38
N ASP A 135 -7.98 6.29 6.45
CA ASP A 135 -6.63 5.85 6.76
C ASP A 135 -5.70 7.07 6.75
N VAL A 136 -5.21 7.45 7.91
CA VAL A 136 -4.39 8.65 8.09
C VAL A 136 -2.92 8.30 8.19
N SER A 137 -2.08 8.95 7.40
CA SER A 137 -0.63 8.80 7.50
C SER A 137 -0.10 9.48 8.76
N CYS A 138 0.59 8.71 9.63
CA CYS A 138 1.23 9.22 10.84
C CYS A 138 2.65 8.65 10.96
N HIS A 139 3.65 9.44 10.59
CA HIS A 139 5.04 9.00 10.58
C HIS A 139 5.89 9.64 11.69
N SER A 140 5.39 10.68 12.37
CA SER A 140 5.97 11.32 13.54
C SER A 140 4.89 12.02 14.35
N ILE A 141 5.18 12.28 15.63
CA ILE A 141 4.36 13.10 16.54
C ILE A 141 5.18 14.20 17.21
N LEU A 142 6.38 14.44 16.71
CA LEU A 142 7.27 15.52 17.13
C LEU A 142 7.31 16.58 16.03
N GLU A 143 7.10 17.86 16.37
CA GLU A 143 6.99 18.95 15.39
C GLU A 143 8.18 19.01 14.45
N ASP A 144 9.40 19.02 15.01
CA ASP A 144 10.64 19.09 14.21
C ASP A 144 10.80 17.92 13.25
N SER A 145 10.54 16.69 13.72
CA SER A 145 10.63 15.48 12.88
C SER A 145 9.54 15.46 11.82
N PHE A 146 8.31 15.81 12.19
CA PHE A 146 7.18 15.84 11.28
C PHE A 146 7.40 16.84 10.13
N GLU A 147 7.87 18.06 10.44
CA GLU A 147 8.07 19.10 9.44
C GLU A 147 9.33 18.86 8.58
N LYS A 148 10.38 18.28 9.15
CA LYS A 148 11.52 17.77 8.37
C LYS A 148 11.11 16.66 7.40
N PHE A 149 10.19 15.81 7.82
CA PHE A 149 9.69 14.72 6.99
C PHE A 149 8.77 15.23 5.89
N THR A 150 7.81 16.08 6.20
CA THR A 150 6.83 16.60 5.25
C THR A 150 7.38 17.74 4.38
N GLN A 151 8.53 18.32 4.74
CA GLN A 151 9.18 19.46 4.08
C GLN A 151 8.29 20.73 4.05
N VAL A 152 7.31 20.84 4.96
CA VAL A 152 6.37 21.98 4.99
C VAL A 152 6.22 22.50 6.41
N PRO A 153 6.73 23.71 6.71
CA PRO A 153 6.53 24.36 8.01
C PRO A 153 5.04 24.55 8.36
N GLY A 154 4.68 24.31 9.61
CA GLY A 154 3.31 24.40 10.11
C GLY A 154 2.44 23.18 9.80
N SER A 155 2.97 22.17 9.09
CA SER A 155 2.24 20.94 8.77
C SER A 155 1.93 20.10 10.00
N PHE A 156 2.81 20.09 11.01
CA PHE A 156 2.56 19.39 12.27
C PHE A 156 1.33 19.96 13.00
N ARG A 157 1.26 21.28 13.16
CA ARG A 157 0.10 21.91 13.80
C ARG A 157 -1.19 21.67 13.02
N ALA A 158 -1.11 21.63 11.68
CA ALA A 158 -2.25 21.30 10.83
C ALA A 158 -2.70 19.85 11.04
N PHE A 159 -1.76 18.90 11.11
CA PHE A 159 -2.01 17.49 11.41
C PHE A 159 -2.67 17.31 12.78
N MET A 160 -2.12 17.91 13.84
CA MET A 160 -2.67 17.79 15.20
C MET A 160 -4.08 18.34 15.31
N ARG A 161 -4.40 19.48 14.64
CA ARG A 161 -5.78 19.98 14.55
C ARG A 161 -6.70 18.98 13.82
N GLY A 162 -6.22 18.36 12.76
CA GLY A 162 -6.96 17.32 12.04
C GLY A 162 -7.27 16.11 12.91
N MET A 163 -6.29 15.66 13.70
CA MET A 163 -6.46 14.53 14.64
C MET A 163 -7.46 14.84 15.76
N ASP A 164 -7.42 16.06 16.29
CA ASP A 164 -8.40 16.49 17.29
C ASP A 164 -9.83 16.48 16.72
N LEU A 165 -10.02 16.96 15.49
CA LEU A 165 -11.31 16.91 14.81
C LEU A 165 -11.79 15.48 14.56
N LEU A 166 -10.92 14.58 14.11
CA LEU A 166 -11.25 13.17 13.87
C LEU A 166 -11.60 12.45 15.16
N LYS A 167 -10.84 12.64 16.22
CA LYS A 167 -11.09 12.04 17.55
C LYS A 167 -12.51 12.29 18.04
N HIS A 168 -13.03 13.51 17.82
CA HIS A 168 -14.34 13.93 18.30
C HIS A 168 -15.46 13.77 17.25
N SER A 169 -15.14 13.23 16.08
CA SER A 169 -16.10 13.14 14.97
C SER A 169 -17.05 11.95 15.04
N GLY A 170 -16.63 10.84 15.65
CA GLY A 170 -17.30 9.53 15.56
C GLY A 170 -17.12 8.82 14.21
N LEU A 171 -16.32 9.38 13.30
CA LEU A 171 -15.99 8.73 12.02
C LEU A 171 -15.03 7.56 12.23
N PRO A 172 -15.14 6.47 11.42
CA PRO A 172 -14.18 5.38 11.47
C PRO A 172 -12.85 5.80 10.85
N PHE A 173 -11.77 5.70 11.61
CA PHE A 173 -10.42 5.99 11.11
C PHE A 173 -9.38 5.04 11.71
N CYS A 174 -8.24 4.92 11.01
CA CYS A 174 -7.06 4.21 11.49
C CYS A 174 -5.80 4.92 11.00
N PHE A 175 -4.64 4.43 11.44
CA PHE A 175 -3.36 5.05 11.10
C PHE A 175 -2.49 4.11 10.26
N LYS A 176 -1.70 4.72 9.37
CA LYS A 176 -0.63 4.08 8.61
C LYS A 176 0.70 4.73 8.98
N THR A 177 1.61 3.92 9.50
CA THR A 177 2.96 4.35 9.86
C THR A 177 3.97 3.58 9.02
N THR A 178 4.97 4.28 8.48
CA THR A 178 6.14 3.63 7.87
C THR A 178 7.32 3.88 8.79
N ALA A 179 7.97 2.80 9.22
CA ALA A 179 9.19 2.87 10.01
C ALA A 179 10.38 3.11 9.09
N MET A 180 11.18 4.12 9.41
CA MET A 180 12.32 4.61 8.64
C MET A 180 13.48 4.96 9.57
N LYS A 181 14.70 5.13 9.03
CA LYS A 181 15.90 5.47 9.81
C LYS A 181 15.70 6.65 10.77
N TRP A 182 14.96 7.66 10.34
CA TRP A 182 14.81 8.90 11.11
C TRP A 182 13.70 8.84 12.17
N ASN A 183 12.70 7.95 12.06
CA ASN A 183 11.58 7.86 13.01
C ASN A 183 11.54 6.57 13.84
N LYS A 184 12.49 5.65 13.66
CA LYS A 184 12.49 4.36 14.37
C LYS A 184 12.48 4.53 15.89
N GLU A 185 13.19 5.51 16.43
CA GLU A 185 13.22 5.82 17.86
C GLU A 185 11.94 6.49 18.37
N GLU A 186 11.13 7.05 17.46
CA GLU A 186 9.85 7.65 17.78
C GLU A 186 8.69 6.64 17.78
N LEU A 187 8.87 5.43 17.23
CA LEU A 187 7.80 4.44 17.10
C LEU A 187 7.06 4.14 18.42
N PRO A 188 7.73 4.03 19.60
CA PRO A 188 7.03 3.86 20.87
C PRO A 188 6.15 5.04 21.25
N GLN A 189 6.53 6.26 20.86
CA GLN A 189 5.75 7.47 21.13
C GLN A 189 4.57 7.57 20.17
N ILE A 190 4.79 7.27 18.87
CA ILE A 190 3.73 7.19 17.84
C ILE A 190 2.70 6.15 18.26
N LYS A 191 3.14 4.97 18.73
CA LYS A 191 2.27 3.92 19.26
C LYS A 191 1.37 4.47 20.39
N ARG A 192 1.95 5.07 21.43
CA ARG A 192 1.19 5.64 22.53
C ARG A 192 0.17 6.69 22.07
N PHE A 193 0.56 7.54 21.14
CA PHE A 193 -0.33 8.54 20.57
C PHE A 193 -1.52 7.89 19.84
N ILE A 194 -1.28 6.95 18.96
CA ILE A 194 -2.32 6.24 18.20
C ILE A 194 -3.27 5.49 19.15
N GLU A 195 -2.72 4.79 20.14
CA GLU A 195 -3.50 4.06 21.15
C GLU A 195 -4.33 5.02 22.05
N SER A 196 -3.82 6.21 22.32
CA SER A 196 -4.57 7.23 23.07
C SER A 196 -5.80 7.76 22.32
N LEU A 197 -5.83 7.56 21.01
CA LEU A 197 -6.97 7.87 20.13
C LEU A 197 -7.93 6.67 19.97
N GLY A 198 -7.70 5.57 20.71
CA GLY A 198 -8.50 4.35 20.63
C GLY A 198 -8.21 3.50 19.39
N GLN A 199 -7.10 3.74 18.68
CA GLN A 199 -6.75 3.04 17.45
C GLN A 199 -5.65 2.00 17.69
N LYS A 200 -5.62 0.96 16.86
CA LYS A 200 -4.55 -0.03 16.88
C LYS A 200 -3.33 0.52 16.15
N PHE A 201 -2.15 0.38 16.77
CA PHE A 201 -0.90 0.70 16.13
C PHE A 201 -0.41 -0.45 15.25
N SER A 202 0.00 -0.11 14.05
CA SER A 202 0.75 -0.99 13.15
C SER A 202 1.67 -0.16 12.27
N PHE A 203 2.74 -0.76 11.77
CA PHE A 203 3.68 -0.09 10.88
C PHE A 203 4.14 -1.01 9.74
N SER A 204 4.66 -0.41 8.67
CA SER A 204 5.35 -1.07 7.57
C SER A 204 6.81 -0.60 7.56
N THR A 205 7.73 -1.44 7.07
CA THR A 205 9.13 -1.06 6.81
C THR A 205 9.42 -0.90 5.32
N ALA A 206 8.41 -1.11 4.47
CA ALA A 206 8.56 -1.06 3.02
C ALA A 206 8.68 0.39 2.52
N LEU A 207 9.76 0.67 1.80
CA LEU A 207 9.96 1.89 1.03
C LEU A 207 10.26 1.53 -0.42
N SER A 208 9.63 2.26 -1.32
CA SER A 208 9.72 2.02 -2.76
C SER A 208 10.39 3.19 -3.47
N PRO A 209 11.02 2.97 -4.63
CA PRO A 209 11.46 4.05 -5.52
C PRO A 209 10.33 5.03 -5.84
N ARG A 210 10.67 6.25 -6.20
CA ARG A 210 9.71 7.22 -6.72
C ARG A 210 9.20 6.81 -8.10
N LEU A 211 8.00 7.23 -8.46
CA LEU A 211 7.35 6.84 -9.72
C LEU A 211 8.07 7.34 -10.99
N ASN A 212 9.01 8.26 -10.85
CA ASN A 212 9.89 8.72 -11.94
C ASN A 212 11.24 7.97 -11.99
N GLY A 213 11.45 6.95 -11.14
CA GLY A 213 12.68 6.17 -11.06
C GLY A 213 13.75 6.74 -10.11
N ASP A 214 13.52 7.87 -9.45
CA ASP A 214 14.41 8.41 -8.44
C ASP A 214 14.44 7.48 -7.21
N LEU A 215 15.65 7.10 -6.78
CA LEU A 215 15.88 6.17 -5.68
C LEU A 215 16.09 6.85 -4.31
N SER A 216 16.05 8.18 -4.25
CA SER A 216 16.35 8.94 -3.01
C SER A 216 15.43 8.59 -1.82
N SER A 217 14.21 8.12 -2.08
CA SER A 217 13.31 7.61 -1.04
C SER A 217 13.88 6.40 -0.29
N LEU A 218 14.75 5.62 -0.94
CA LEU A 218 15.36 4.41 -0.39
C LEU A 218 16.47 4.70 0.62
N ASP A 219 17.03 5.90 0.62
CA ASP A 219 18.04 6.33 1.61
C ASP A 219 17.49 6.29 3.05
N HIS A 220 16.19 6.31 3.18
CA HIS A 220 15.47 6.24 4.45
C HIS A 220 15.16 4.82 4.93
N ARG A 221 15.52 3.76 4.19
CA ARG A 221 15.34 2.36 4.60
C ARG A 221 16.11 2.06 5.88
N LEU A 222 15.46 1.30 6.75
CA LEU A 222 16.13 0.71 7.92
C LEU A 222 17.17 -0.32 7.50
N SER A 223 18.20 -0.54 8.32
CA SER A 223 19.09 -1.68 8.10
C SER A 223 18.38 -3.01 8.39
N THR A 224 18.98 -4.10 7.96
CA THR A 224 18.47 -5.45 8.25
C THR A 224 18.38 -5.72 9.74
N GLU A 225 19.37 -5.27 10.50
CA GLU A 225 19.43 -5.43 11.96
C GLU A 225 18.33 -4.62 12.64
N GLU A 226 18.08 -3.39 12.18
CA GLU A 226 17.01 -2.52 12.69
C GLU A 226 15.63 -3.12 12.40
N ILE A 227 15.43 -3.69 11.21
CA ILE A 227 14.18 -4.39 10.89
C ILE A 227 13.98 -5.60 11.79
N ASN A 228 15.04 -6.41 12.00
CA ASN A 228 14.94 -7.57 12.86
C ASN A 228 14.59 -7.21 14.29
N ALA A 229 15.15 -6.13 14.82
CA ALA A 229 14.81 -5.64 16.16
C ALA A 229 13.33 -5.23 16.26
N LEU A 230 12.78 -4.58 15.22
CA LEU A 230 11.37 -4.19 15.16
C LEU A 230 10.42 -5.37 14.91
N ASP A 231 10.87 -6.38 14.17
CA ASP A 231 10.10 -7.58 13.88
C ASP A 231 9.92 -8.47 15.13
N ASP A 232 10.78 -8.36 16.15
CA ASP A 232 10.62 -9.10 17.42
C ASP A 232 9.29 -8.79 18.10
N ASP A 233 8.85 -7.53 18.04
CA ASP A 233 7.55 -7.12 18.55
C ASP A 233 6.37 -7.52 17.63
N ARG A 234 6.65 -7.77 16.36
CA ARG A 234 5.63 -7.97 15.30
C ARG A 234 5.37 -9.43 14.98
N TYR A 235 6.40 -10.27 14.96
CA TYR A 235 6.35 -11.70 14.63
C TYR A 235 6.48 -12.61 15.85
N GLY A 236 6.84 -12.09 17.00
CA GLY A 236 6.73 -12.80 18.28
C GLY A 236 5.28 -13.20 18.62
N THR A 237 4.30 -12.66 17.90
CA THR A 237 2.88 -13.00 17.99
C THR A 237 2.40 -13.93 16.86
N VAL A 238 3.21 -14.28 15.88
CA VAL A 238 2.93 -15.46 15.04
C VAL A 238 3.21 -16.66 15.94
N ASP A 239 2.12 -17.25 16.39
CA ASP A 239 2.11 -18.41 17.24
C ASP A 239 2.98 -19.51 16.58
N ALA A 240 4.26 -19.56 16.97
CA ALA A 240 5.20 -20.59 16.49
C ALA A 240 4.68 -21.99 16.84
N ALA A 241 3.66 -22.08 17.72
CA ALA A 241 2.97 -23.30 18.08
C ALA A 241 1.97 -23.77 17.02
N SER A 242 1.56 -22.91 16.07
CA SER A 242 0.61 -23.29 15.00
C SER A 242 1.28 -23.83 13.73
N CYS A 243 2.61 -23.70 13.58
CA CYS A 243 3.39 -24.25 12.47
C CYS A 243 4.29 -25.37 12.98
N THR A 244 3.87 -26.59 12.78
CA THR A 244 4.51 -27.79 13.35
C THR A 244 5.83 -28.17 12.67
N ASP A 245 6.12 -27.67 11.47
CA ASP A 245 7.37 -27.94 10.75
C ASP A 245 7.97 -26.64 10.15
N PRO A 246 9.24 -26.31 10.45
CA PRO A 246 9.94 -25.19 9.79
C PRO A 246 10.01 -25.31 8.26
N SER A 247 9.95 -26.53 7.70
CA SER A 247 9.94 -26.77 6.25
C SER A 247 8.68 -26.22 5.56
N ASP A 248 7.55 -26.12 6.26
CA ASP A 248 6.30 -25.55 5.74
C ASP A 248 6.43 -24.05 5.44
N TRP A 249 7.46 -23.41 5.97
CA TRP A 249 7.72 -21.99 5.81
C TRP A 249 8.57 -21.68 4.58
N LEU A 250 9.22 -22.68 4.03
CA LEU A 250 10.07 -22.55 2.87
C LEU A 250 9.24 -22.62 1.58
N SER A 251 9.50 -21.70 0.66
CA SER A 251 8.75 -21.62 -0.59
C SER A 251 9.31 -22.61 -1.63
N SER A 252 8.44 -23.29 -2.33
CA SER A 252 8.83 -24.09 -3.51
C SER A 252 9.33 -23.20 -4.65
N PRO A 253 10.25 -23.69 -5.49
CA PRO A 253 10.64 -23.00 -6.71
C PRO A 253 9.45 -22.69 -7.62
N SER A 254 9.50 -21.60 -8.34
CA SER A 254 8.48 -21.25 -9.32
C SER A 254 9.03 -20.27 -10.34
N ASP A 255 8.62 -20.40 -11.57
CA ASP A 255 8.99 -19.56 -12.68
C ASP A 255 8.16 -18.29 -12.85
N ARG A 256 7.05 -18.15 -12.09
CA ARG A 256 6.20 -16.94 -12.14
C ARG A 256 6.97 -15.74 -11.62
N LEU A 257 7.02 -14.66 -12.42
CA LEU A 257 7.70 -13.41 -12.03
C LEU A 257 6.89 -12.64 -10.98
N PHE A 258 5.60 -12.40 -11.23
CA PHE A 258 4.70 -11.75 -10.28
C PHE A 258 4.02 -12.79 -9.38
N ARG A 259 4.20 -12.66 -8.07
CA ARG A 259 3.73 -13.62 -7.06
C ARG A 259 3.00 -13.00 -5.88
N CYS A 260 3.00 -11.65 -5.81
CA CYS A 260 2.15 -10.92 -4.89
C CYS A 260 0.69 -11.03 -5.36
N GLY A 261 -0.26 -10.44 -4.63
CA GLY A 261 -1.66 -10.37 -5.05
C GLY A 261 -1.95 -9.54 -6.32
N CYS A 262 -0.91 -9.23 -7.10
CA CYS A 262 -1.05 -8.54 -8.39
C CYS A 262 -1.85 -9.40 -9.37
N ALA A 263 -2.75 -8.74 -10.09
CA ALA A 263 -3.64 -9.38 -11.06
C ALA A 263 -4.50 -10.51 -10.46
N THR A 264 -4.92 -10.37 -9.21
CA THR A 264 -5.84 -11.31 -8.54
C THR A 264 -7.25 -10.72 -8.50
N ASN A 265 -7.55 -9.91 -7.49
CA ASN A 265 -8.89 -9.37 -7.28
C ASN A 265 -8.91 -7.86 -6.96
N THR A 266 -7.80 -7.19 -7.24
CA THR A 266 -7.62 -5.76 -6.97
C THR A 266 -7.01 -5.07 -8.20
N ILE A 267 -7.49 -3.87 -8.50
CA ILE A 267 -6.93 -2.98 -9.52
C ILE A 267 -6.46 -1.66 -8.92
N HIS A 268 -5.55 -1.01 -9.63
CA HIS A 268 -5.09 0.33 -9.35
C HIS A 268 -5.27 1.20 -10.60
N ILE A 269 -5.84 2.38 -10.40
CA ILE A 269 -5.97 3.40 -11.45
C ILE A 269 -5.24 4.64 -10.96
N ASN A 270 -4.25 5.09 -11.71
CA ASN A 270 -3.48 6.28 -11.37
C ASN A 270 -4.22 7.57 -11.76
N ALA A 271 -3.72 8.72 -11.30
CA ALA A 271 -4.35 10.01 -11.56
C ALA A 271 -4.44 10.39 -13.06
N TRP A 272 -3.65 9.74 -13.91
CA TRP A 272 -3.66 9.95 -15.36
C TRP A 272 -4.61 9.02 -16.13
N GLY A 273 -5.31 8.12 -15.41
CA GLY A 273 -6.25 7.18 -16.01
C GLY A 273 -5.61 5.92 -16.57
N GLU A 274 -4.43 5.54 -16.07
CA GLU A 274 -3.80 4.29 -16.45
C GLU A 274 -4.12 3.20 -15.42
N LEU A 275 -4.73 2.11 -15.87
CA LEU A 275 -4.98 0.94 -15.06
C LEU A 275 -3.74 0.06 -14.97
N GLY A 276 -3.41 -0.37 -13.77
CA GLY A 276 -2.40 -1.36 -13.44
C GLY A 276 -2.89 -2.28 -12.32
N THR A 277 -2.06 -3.20 -11.87
CA THR A 277 -2.40 -4.13 -10.77
C THR A 277 -2.10 -3.56 -9.38
N CYS A 278 -1.17 -2.63 -9.29
CA CYS A 278 -0.84 -1.87 -8.08
C CYS A 278 -0.11 -0.57 -8.44
N THR A 279 0.06 0.31 -7.45
CA THR A 279 0.76 1.60 -7.60
C THR A 279 2.15 1.45 -8.24
N LEU A 280 2.90 0.42 -7.85
CA LEU A 280 4.31 0.23 -8.22
C LEU A 280 4.51 -0.59 -9.51
N GLN A 281 3.45 -1.05 -10.14
CA GLN A 281 3.56 -1.80 -11.39
C GLN A 281 3.50 -0.85 -12.58
N TYR A 282 4.59 -0.73 -13.35
CA TYR A 282 4.70 0.23 -14.49
C TYR A 282 4.65 -0.44 -15.86
N GLU A 283 5.15 -1.67 -15.98
CA GLU A 283 5.42 -2.31 -17.26
C GLU A 283 4.16 -2.69 -18.04
N HIS A 284 3.07 -2.97 -17.31
CA HIS A 284 1.82 -3.44 -17.90
C HIS A 284 0.69 -2.54 -17.41
N ARG A 285 0.51 -1.42 -18.08
CA ARG A 285 -0.60 -0.51 -17.86
C ARG A 285 -1.46 -0.36 -19.11
N ALA A 286 -2.72 -0.03 -18.94
CA ALA A 286 -3.66 0.26 -20.02
C ALA A 286 -4.32 1.62 -19.76
N SER A 287 -4.34 2.48 -20.79
CA SER A 287 -5.02 3.78 -20.72
C SER A 287 -6.54 3.58 -20.74
N LEU A 288 -7.23 4.09 -19.73
CA LEU A 288 -8.69 4.06 -19.64
C LEU A 288 -9.35 5.15 -20.51
N ARG A 289 -8.57 5.90 -21.29
CA ARG A 289 -9.06 6.73 -22.38
C ARG A 289 -9.21 5.95 -23.66
N ASP A 290 -8.43 4.85 -23.81
CA ASP A 290 -8.38 4.03 -25.02
C ASP A 290 -9.16 2.71 -24.89
N TYR A 291 -9.34 2.22 -23.65
CA TYR A 291 -10.00 0.95 -23.34
C TYR A 291 -11.15 1.15 -22.35
N SER A 292 -12.15 0.29 -22.42
CA SER A 292 -13.11 0.12 -21.32
C SER A 292 -12.38 -0.43 -20.09
N LEU A 293 -12.97 -0.28 -18.90
CA LEU A 293 -12.37 -0.81 -17.66
C LEU A 293 -12.20 -2.34 -17.74
N GLU A 294 -13.19 -3.06 -18.29
CA GLU A 294 -13.17 -4.52 -18.41
C GLU A 294 -12.06 -4.97 -19.37
N ASP A 295 -11.97 -4.40 -20.57
CA ASP A 295 -10.91 -4.71 -21.55
C ASP A 295 -9.52 -4.38 -21.00
N ALA A 296 -9.38 -3.28 -20.26
CA ALA A 296 -8.13 -2.89 -19.63
C ALA A 296 -7.71 -3.88 -18.54
N ILE A 297 -8.65 -4.38 -17.72
CA ILE A 297 -8.39 -5.42 -16.71
C ILE A 297 -7.90 -6.69 -17.39
N ASP A 298 -8.62 -7.18 -18.37
CA ASP A 298 -8.27 -8.41 -19.08
C ASP A 298 -6.88 -8.31 -19.71
N LYS A 299 -6.60 -7.22 -20.40
CA LYS A 299 -5.30 -6.97 -21.02
C LYS A 299 -4.17 -6.95 -19.99
N VAL A 300 -4.32 -6.20 -18.90
CA VAL A 300 -3.28 -6.03 -17.88
C VAL A 300 -3.09 -7.32 -17.07
N PHE A 301 -4.18 -7.97 -16.67
CA PHE A 301 -4.12 -9.19 -15.88
C PHE A 301 -3.51 -10.34 -16.68
N HIS A 302 -3.89 -10.48 -17.95
CA HIS A 302 -3.28 -11.48 -18.83
C HIS A 302 -1.78 -11.25 -18.97
N ALA A 303 -1.35 -10.02 -19.27
CA ALA A 303 0.05 -9.67 -19.42
C ALA A 303 0.86 -9.95 -18.14
N VAL A 304 0.37 -9.56 -16.97
CA VAL A 304 1.06 -9.78 -15.68
C VAL A 304 1.11 -11.26 -15.30
N ARG A 305 0.00 -11.99 -15.47
CA ARG A 305 -0.11 -13.41 -15.14
C ARG A 305 0.77 -14.30 -16.05
N ALA A 306 0.96 -13.88 -17.30
CA ALA A 306 1.77 -14.60 -18.27
C ALA A 306 3.28 -14.47 -18.03
N ARG A 307 3.73 -13.46 -17.27
CA ARG A 307 5.17 -13.20 -17.06
C ARG A 307 5.84 -14.32 -16.28
N ARG A 308 6.90 -14.83 -16.87
CA ARG A 308 7.80 -15.84 -16.29
C ARG A 308 9.21 -15.30 -16.24
N TYR A 309 10.03 -15.82 -15.33
CA TYR A 309 11.47 -15.59 -15.37
C TYR A 309 12.03 -16.11 -16.68
N GLN A 310 12.79 -15.29 -17.37
CA GLN A 310 13.51 -15.65 -18.61
C GLN A 310 15.00 -15.88 -18.33
N SER A 311 15.52 -15.34 -17.23
CA SER A 311 16.90 -15.49 -16.80
C SER A 311 17.06 -16.55 -15.71
N ASP A 312 18.31 -16.95 -15.44
CA ASP A 312 18.67 -17.81 -14.30
C ASP A 312 18.72 -17.03 -12.97
N SER A 313 17.76 -16.14 -12.78
CA SER A 313 17.67 -15.36 -11.55
C SER A 313 17.58 -16.28 -10.33
N PRO A 314 18.40 -16.05 -9.27
CA PRO A 314 18.34 -16.83 -8.04
C PRO A 314 16.99 -16.67 -7.30
N CYS A 315 16.20 -15.66 -7.66
CA CYS A 315 14.84 -15.50 -7.14
C CYS A 315 13.90 -16.65 -7.53
N ARG A 316 14.18 -17.39 -8.65
CA ARG A 316 13.36 -18.55 -9.08
C ARG A 316 13.41 -19.67 -8.06
N ALA A 317 14.60 -19.96 -7.55
CA ALA A 317 14.87 -21.05 -6.61
C ALA A 317 14.89 -20.61 -5.14
N SER A 318 14.65 -19.33 -4.84
CA SER A 318 14.73 -18.84 -3.47
C SER A 318 13.66 -19.48 -2.59
N HIS A 319 14.09 -20.24 -1.60
CA HIS A 319 13.21 -20.86 -0.58
C HIS A 319 12.73 -19.86 0.49
N VAL A 320 13.46 -18.74 0.69
CA VAL A 320 13.06 -17.70 1.66
C VAL A 320 12.10 -16.65 1.07
N ARG A 321 11.57 -16.91 -0.11
CA ARG A 321 10.72 -15.97 -0.85
C ARG A 321 9.46 -15.53 -0.11
N ARG A 322 8.90 -16.34 0.77
CA ARG A 322 7.75 -16.00 1.62
C ARG A 322 8.02 -14.79 2.51
N PHE A 323 9.28 -14.56 2.86
CA PHE A 323 9.73 -13.44 3.68
C PHE A 323 10.23 -12.25 2.85
N CYS A 324 10.31 -12.42 1.52
CA CYS A 324 10.85 -11.43 0.62
C CYS A 324 9.76 -10.48 0.11
N GLU A 325 9.94 -9.20 0.34
CA GLU A 325 9.03 -8.14 -0.10
C GLU A 325 9.36 -7.60 -1.50
N LYS A 326 10.33 -8.21 -2.22
CA LYS A 326 10.72 -7.81 -3.59
C LYS A 326 9.50 -7.75 -4.50
N LYS A 327 9.35 -6.65 -5.21
CA LYS A 327 8.42 -6.49 -6.32
C LYS A 327 9.18 -6.37 -7.64
N PRO A 328 8.74 -6.99 -8.73
CA PRO A 328 9.44 -6.93 -10.03
C PRO A 328 9.70 -5.51 -10.51
N SER A 329 8.74 -4.60 -10.36
CA SER A 329 8.90 -3.21 -10.78
C SER A 329 9.93 -2.45 -9.94
N GLU A 330 10.03 -2.71 -8.63
CA GLU A 330 11.08 -2.14 -7.79
C GLU A 330 12.45 -2.66 -8.21
N ALA A 331 12.55 -3.98 -8.49
CA ALA A 331 13.80 -4.57 -8.98
C ALA A 331 14.24 -3.98 -10.31
N HIS A 332 13.31 -3.62 -11.19
CA HIS A 332 13.64 -2.92 -12.42
C HIS A 332 14.32 -1.56 -12.14
N TRP A 333 13.75 -0.76 -11.24
CA TRP A 333 14.31 0.55 -10.88
C TRP A 333 15.64 0.45 -10.11
N GLU A 334 15.72 -0.45 -9.12
CA GLU A 334 16.89 -0.57 -8.25
C GLU A 334 18.07 -1.31 -8.90
N CYS A 335 17.78 -2.29 -9.76
CA CYS A 335 18.76 -3.25 -10.29
C CYS A 335 18.74 -3.39 -11.82
N GLY A 336 17.98 -2.56 -12.54
CA GLY A 336 17.91 -2.55 -14.00
C GLY A 336 17.11 -3.69 -14.62
N SER A 337 16.58 -4.63 -13.84
CA SER A 337 15.78 -5.75 -14.33
C SER A 337 14.72 -6.18 -13.33
N ALA A 338 13.51 -6.42 -13.80
CA ALA A 338 12.41 -6.95 -12.99
C ALA A 338 12.71 -8.32 -12.36
N GLU A 339 13.61 -9.08 -12.98
CA GLU A 339 14.03 -10.41 -12.54
C GLU A 339 15.19 -10.39 -11.54
N ALA A 340 15.95 -9.28 -11.48
CA ALA A 340 17.10 -9.17 -10.60
C ALA A 340 16.73 -9.32 -9.14
N PRO A 341 17.56 -9.96 -8.30
CA PRO A 341 17.44 -9.87 -6.86
C PRO A 341 17.72 -8.44 -6.42
N ILE A 342 16.95 -7.93 -5.45
CA ILE A 342 17.27 -6.70 -4.73
C ILE A 342 18.06 -7.13 -3.49
N PRO A 343 19.36 -6.83 -3.36
CA PRO A 343 20.21 -7.32 -2.26
C PRO A 343 19.60 -7.03 -0.89
N TYR A 344 19.15 -5.80 -0.67
CA TYR A 344 18.47 -5.39 0.56
C TYR A 344 17.29 -6.30 0.93
N ASN A 345 16.42 -6.63 -0.03
CA ASN A 345 15.25 -7.47 0.23
C ASN A 345 15.65 -8.94 0.49
N CYS A 346 16.76 -9.37 -0.11
CA CYS A 346 17.31 -10.71 0.14
C CYS A 346 17.84 -10.83 1.56
N ASP A 347 18.60 -9.82 2.03
CA ASP A 347 19.18 -9.80 3.38
C ASP A 347 18.06 -9.77 4.44
N VAL A 348 17.04 -8.94 4.26
CA VAL A 348 15.86 -8.89 5.15
C VAL A 348 15.11 -10.22 5.16
N ALA A 349 14.89 -10.82 3.98
CA ALA A 349 14.18 -12.10 3.89
C ALA A 349 14.95 -13.25 4.57
N LEU A 350 16.27 -13.30 4.38
CA LEU A 350 17.14 -14.28 5.04
C LEU A 350 17.10 -14.13 6.55
N ALA A 351 17.31 -12.93 7.05
CA ALA A 351 17.33 -12.66 8.47
C ALA A 351 15.99 -13.01 9.14
N ARG A 352 14.85 -12.69 8.51
CA ARG A 352 13.51 -13.09 8.97
C ARG A 352 13.33 -14.61 8.99
N ALA A 353 13.76 -15.30 7.93
CA ALA A 353 13.66 -16.75 7.82
C ALA A 353 14.54 -17.44 8.87
N GLU A 354 15.82 -17.05 9.02
CA GLU A 354 16.77 -17.61 10.00
C GLU A 354 16.27 -17.48 11.43
N ARG A 355 15.67 -16.33 11.75
CA ARG A 355 15.08 -16.12 13.08
C ARG A 355 13.94 -17.11 13.37
N LEU A 356 13.07 -17.37 12.38
CA LEU A 356 11.94 -18.28 12.55
C LEU A 356 12.37 -19.74 12.63
N VAL A 357 13.33 -20.15 11.79
CA VAL A 357 13.86 -21.52 11.85
C VAL A 357 14.93 -21.72 12.92
N ARG A 358 15.34 -20.65 13.61
CA ARG A 358 16.37 -20.62 14.66
C ARG A 358 17.72 -21.23 14.25
N GLN A 359 18.06 -21.17 12.96
CA GLN A 359 19.32 -21.68 12.40
C GLN A 359 19.71 -20.91 11.14
N PRO A 360 21.02 -20.81 10.84
CA PRO A 360 21.50 -20.23 9.59
C PRO A 360 21.00 -21.00 8.37
N LEU A 361 20.58 -20.27 7.33
CA LEU A 361 20.12 -20.84 6.07
C LEU A 361 21.15 -20.66 4.96
N LEU A 362 21.34 -21.69 4.14
CA LEU A 362 22.11 -21.56 2.91
C LEU A 362 21.28 -20.80 1.86
N HIS A 363 21.87 -19.75 1.30
CA HIS A 363 21.20 -18.95 0.26
C HIS A 363 22.21 -18.58 -0.84
N PRO A 364 21.84 -18.64 -2.14
CA PRO A 364 22.75 -18.39 -3.25
C PRO A 364 23.45 -17.03 -3.24
N LEU A 365 22.84 -16.02 -2.62
CA LEU A 365 23.40 -14.66 -2.50
C LEU A 365 24.23 -14.43 -1.25
N ARG A 366 24.31 -15.40 -0.32
CA ARG A 366 25.12 -15.28 0.88
C ARG A 366 26.59 -15.50 0.53
N GLY A 367 27.30 -14.44 0.23
CA GLY A 367 28.73 -14.49 -0.11
C GLY A 367 29.15 -13.57 -1.25
N THR A 368 28.22 -13.15 -2.09
CA THR A 368 28.55 -12.22 -3.19
C THR A 368 28.84 -10.81 -2.71
N GLN A 369 28.27 -10.36 -1.59
CA GLN A 369 28.49 -9.01 -1.04
C GLN A 369 29.84 -8.83 -0.33
N ARG A 370 30.52 -9.90 0.13
CA ARG A 370 31.83 -9.77 0.80
C ARG A 370 32.98 -9.44 -0.17
N GLN A 371 32.78 -9.54 -1.47
CA GLN A 371 33.84 -9.27 -2.46
C GLN A 371 33.82 -7.83 -2.98
N GLU A 372 32.72 -7.13 -2.98
CA GLU A 372 32.63 -5.74 -3.48
C GLU A 372 33.14 -4.70 -2.45
N THR A 373 32.96 -4.94 -1.16
CA THR A 373 33.50 -4.05 -0.09
C THR A 373 35.01 -4.17 0.13
N ARG A 374 35.72 -5.07 -0.57
CA ARG A 374 37.20 -5.15 -0.54
C ARG A 374 37.89 -4.51 -1.77
N ARG A 375 37.11 -3.88 -2.66
CA ARG A 375 37.61 -3.22 -3.89
C ARG A 375 37.27 -1.72 -3.96
N GLN A 376 36.91 -1.09 -2.86
CA GLN A 376 36.87 0.38 -2.71
C GLN A 376 37.83 0.88 -1.66
#